data_5459801c6ca3087ffd72d2947a8b965e
#
_entry.id   5459801c6ca3087ffd72d2947a8b965e
#
_cell.length_a   1.000
_cell.length_b   1.000
_cell.length_c   1.000
_cell.angle_alpha   90.00
_cell.angle_beta   90.00
_cell.angle_gamma   90.00
#
_symmetry.space_group_name_H-M   'P 1'
#
loop_
_entity.id
_entity.type
_entity.pdbx_description
1 polymer ?
#
loop_
_entity_poly.entity_id
_entity_poly.type
_entity_poly.pdbx_seq_one_letter_code
_entity_poly.pdbx_strand_id
1 'polypeptide(L)'
;MAPKRRRTTESEINQVTQNCSSRITRAGISSKKINNNSSPVVVFAHGAGAPSSSEWMIRWRNLLADALKAIEVVTFDYPYISKRKPPPKAEKLVEFHSDFVKKIASKYPKHPLILVGKSMGSRVSCMVAVENDIKASAVICLGYPLKGTKGAIRDEPLLQLSVPTMFVQGNKDGLCPLGSLEGVRKKMKALNTVYVVENGDHSFKIGKKNLEMAGITQEEAERLAVQAIATFVSQISK
;
A
#
# COMPACT_ATOMS: atom_id res chain seq x y z
N MET A 1 -9.23 13.33 -48.61
CA MET A 1 -9.49 14.24 -47.48
C MET A 1 -9.02 13.53 -46.21
N ALA A 2 -7.94 14.01 -45.57
CA ALA A 2 -7.37 13.43 -44.36
C ALA A 2 -8.00 14.11 -43.10
N PRO A 3 -8.30 13.35 -42.02
CA PRO A 3 -8.90 13.93 -40.85
C PRO A 3 -7.86 14.71 -40.02
N LYS A 4 -8.24 15.93 -39.62
CA LYS A 4 -7.44 16.83 -38.78
C LYS A 4 -7.23 16.25 -37.37
N ARG A 5 -5.97 16.16 -36.93
CA ARG A 5 -5.56 15.88 -35.54
C ARG A 5 -6.05 17.02 -34.63
N ARG A 6 -6.85 16.67 -33.65
CA ARG A 6 -7.26 17.55 -32.54
C ARG A 6 -6.10 17.65 -31.53
N ARG A 7 -5.54 18.84 -31.36
CA ARG A 7 -4.59 19.15 -30.28
C ARG A 7 -5.38 19.25 -28.98
N THR A 8 -5.05 18.42 -28.00
CA THR A 8 -5.53 18.55 -26.62
C THR A 8 -4.85 19.77 -26.00
N THR A 9 -5.61 20.67 -25.41
CA THR A 9 -5.10 21.91 -24.80
C THR A 9 -4.67 21.65 -23.33
N GLU A 10 -3.71 22.46 -22.84
CA GLU A 10 -3.19 22.39 -21.46
C GLU A 10 -4.27 22.46 -20.37
N SER A 11 -5.47 22.92 -20.67
CA SER A 11 -6.63 22.95 -19.77
C SER A 11 -7.18 21.54 -19.43
N GLU A 12 -7.03 20.55 -20.32
CA GLU A 12 -7.50 19.18 -20.06
C GLU A 12 -6.53 18.40 -19.17
N ILE A 13 -5.24 18.74 -19.20
CA ILE A 13 -4.23 18.14 -18.31
C ILE A 13 -4.42 18.60 -16.85
N ASN A 14 -4.87 19.84 -16.65
CA ASN A 14 -5.12 20.38 -15.30
C ASN A 14 -6.42 19.84 -14.66
N GLN A 15 -7.38 19.34 -15.43
CA GLN A 15 -8.60 18.74 -14.87
C GLN A 15 -8.38 17.35 -14.28
N VAL A 16 -7.39 16.60 -14.77
CA VAL A 16 -7.05 15.27 -14.20
C VAL A 16 -6.36 15.39 -12.84
N THR A 17 -5.63 16.48 -12.60
CA THR A 17 -4.99 16.77 -11.31
C THR A 17 -5.95 17.35 -10.26
N GLN A 18 -7.06 17.98 -10.66
CA GLN A 18 -8.03 18.54 -9.72
C GLN A 18 -9.07 17.55 -9.17
N ASN A 19 -9.33 16.43 -9.83
CA ASN A 19 -10.28 15.43 -9.34
C ASN A 19 -9.77 14.54 -8.17
N CYS A 20 -8.54 14.73 -7.72
CA CYS A 20 -7.98 14.04 -6.54
C CYS A 20 -8.28 14.78 -5.21
N SER A 21 -9.00 15.91 -5.24
CA SER A 21 -9.17 16.81 -4.07
C SER A 21 -10.57 16.83 -3.45
N SER A 22 -11.44 15.84 -3.66
CA SER A 22 -12.79 15.91 -3.10
C SER A 22 -13.17 14.73 -2.22
N ARG A 23 -13.35 15.08 -0.95
CA ARG A 23 -14.02 14.45 0.19
C ARG A 23 -13.12 13.82 1.24
N ILE A 24 -12.48 14.71 2.01
CA ILE A 24 -12.09 14.40 3.39
C ILE A 24 -13.34 14.62 4.26
N THR A 25 -14.01 13.56 4.68
CA THR A 25 -15.01 13.65 5.74
C THR A 25 -14.28 13.80 7.07
N ARG A 26 -14.42 14.99 7.68
CA ARG A 26 -13.91 15.30 9.03
C ARG A 26 -14.68 14.46 10.06
N ALA A 27 -14.10 13.38 10.55
CA ALA A 27 -14.38 12.85 11.88
C ALA A 27 -13.27 13.36 12.79
N GLY A 28 -13.63 14.03 13.90
CA GLY A 28 -12.70 14.71 14.79
C GLY A 28 -11.66 13.74 15.40
N ILE A 29 -10.40 13.99 15.07
CA ILE A 29 -9.25 13.26 15.62
C ILE A 29 -8.56 14.19 16.61
N SER A 30 -8.52 13.78 17.87
CA SER A 30 -7.62 14.34 18.87
C SER A 30 -6.17 14.11 18.41
N SER A 31 -5.52 15.15 17.93
CA SER A 31 -4.16 15.10 17.42
C SER A 31 -3.16 15.01 18.56
N LYS A 32 -2.70 13.81 18.92
CA LYS A 32 -1.39 13.69 19.55
C LYS A 32 -0.35 14.17 18.54
N LYS A 33 0.32 15.29 18.82
CA LYS A 33 1.47 15.80 18.05
C LYS A 33 2.54 14.71 17.98
N ILE A 34 2.67 14.06 16.84
CA ILE A 34 3.86 13.27 16.52
C ILE A 34 4.95 14.28 16.17
N ASN A 35 6.08 14.19 16.83
CA ASN A 35 7.24 15.05 16.58
C ASN A 35 7.62 14.99 15.10
N ASN A 36 7.49 16.08 14.38
CA ASN A 36 7.58 16.22 12.92
C ASN A 36 8.97 15.97 12.31
N ASN A 37 9.94 15.38 13.03
CA ASN A 37 11.34 15.30 12.58
C ASN A 37 11.97 13.92 12.60
N SER A 38 11.24 12.85 12.86
CA SER A 38 11.82 11.50 12.85
C SER A 38 11.45 10.74 11.58
N SER A 39 12.46 10.37 10.80
CA SER A 39 12.31 9.46 9.66
C SER A 39 11.61 8.17 10.10
N PRO A 40 10.66 7.61 9.34
CA PRO A 40 9.98 6.40 9.75
C PRO A 40 10.87 5.16 9.65
N VAL A 41 10.55 4.14 10.44
CA VAL A 41 10.97 2.77 10.18
C VAL A 41 9.84 2.03 9.48
N VAL A 42 10.18 1.26 8.47
CA VAL A 42 9.20 0.53 7.65
C VAL A 42 9.43 -0.97 7.81
N VAL A 43 8.39 -1.71 8.16
CA VAL A 43 8.39 -3.18 8.06
C VAL A 43 7.62 -3.56 6.81
N PHE A 44 8.30 -4.22 5.86
CA PHE A 44 7.75 -4.53 4.54
C PHE A 44 7.62 -6.03 4.33
N ALA A 45 6.40 -6.54 4.37
CA ALA A 45 6.04 -7.94 4.22
C ALA A 45 5.79 -8.34 2.77
N HIS A 46 6.37 -9.46 2.35
CA HIS A 46 6.21 -10.02 1.01
C HIS A 46 4.84 -10.70 0.79
N GLY A 47 4.50 -10.93 -0.48
CA GLY A 47 3.30 -11.68 -0.88
C GLY A 47 3.47 -13.21 -0.78
N ALA A 48 2.42 -13.95 -1.13
CA ALA A 48 2.43 -15.41 -1.03
C ALA A 48 3.41 -16.10 -2.01
N GLY A 49 3.60 -15.53 -3.20
CA GLY A 49 4.26 -16.19 -4.32
C GLY A 49 5.76 -15.96 -4.45
N ALA A 50 6.37 -15.08 -3.64
CA ALA A 50 7.78 -14.75 -3.79
C ALA A 50 8.39 -14.28 -2.46
N PRO A 51 9.70 -14.58 -2.21
CA PRO A 51 10.41 -14.15 -1.01
C PRO A 51 10.70 -12.65 -1.00
N SER A 52 11.16 -12.15 0.14
CA SER A 52 11.63 -10.76 0.30
C SER A 52 12.83 -10.41 -0.59
N SER A 53 13.58 -11.41 -1.03
CA SER A 53 14.71 -11.28 -1.96
C SER A 53 14.32 -11.22 -3.44
N SER A 54 13.03 -11.28 -3.80
CA SER A 54 12.61 -11.14 -5.19
C SER A 54 12.89 -9.74 -5.73
N GLU A 55 13.16 -9.64 -7.04
CA GLU A 55 13.48 -8.36 -7.71
C GLU A 55 12.42 -7.29 -7.46
N TRP A 56 11.14 -7.67 -7.50
CA TRP A 56 10.04 -6.75 -7.21
C TRP A 56 10.12 -6.21 -5.78
N MET A 57 10.34 -7.06 -4.78
CA MET A 57 10.45 -6.66 -3.37
C MET A 57 11.67 -5.77 -3.14
N ILE A 58 12.83 -6.11 -3.72
CA ILE A 58 14.05 -5.32 -3.62
C ILE A 58 13.84 -3.93 -4.23
N ARG A 59 13.28 -3.86 -5.43
CA ARG A 59 13.00 -2.60 -6.11
C ARG A 59 12.06 -1.71 -5.30
N TRP A 60 10.93 -2.25 -4.83
CA TRP A 60 9.97 -1.50 -4.03
C TRP A 60 10.52 -1.10 -2.65
N ARG A 61 11.34 -1.94 -2.02
CA ARG A 61 12.05 -1.58 -0.80
C ARG A 61 12.90 -0.33 -1.00
N ASN A 62 13.68 -0.27 -2.06
CA ASN A 62 14.54 0.86 -2.36
C ASN A 62 13.71 2.13 -2.67
N LEU A 63 12.67 2.01 -3.50
CA LEU A 63 11.77 3.12 -3.80
C LEU A 63 11.10 3.69 -2.54
N LEU A 64 10.64 2.82 -1.62
CA LEU A 64 10.05 3.23 -0.34
C LEU A 64 11.07 3.91 0.57
N ALA A 65 12.31 3.38 0.64
CA ALA A 65 13.37 3.97 1.45
C ALA A 65 13.66 5.42 1.00
N ASP A 66 13.80 5.62 -0.30
CA ASP A 66 14.11 6.92 -0.88
C ASP A 66 12.96 7.93 -0.71
N ALA A 67 11.73 7.53 -1.04
CA ALA A 67 10.59 8.44 -1.02
C ALA A 67 10.13 8.81 0.39
N LEU A 68 10.19 7.88 1.33
CA LEU A 68 9.82 8.12 2.73
C LEU A 68 10.98 8.70 3.55
N LYS A 69 12.20 8.76 3.00
CA LYS A 69 13.41 9.06 3.74
C LYS A 69 13.47 8.21 5.01
N ALA A 70 13.12 6.93 4.86
CA ALA A 70 13.02 6.00 5.97
C ALA A 70 14.40 5.75 6.59
N ILE A 71 14.48 5.67 7.93
CA ILE A 71 15.72 5.29 8.60
C ILE A 71 16.12 3.86 8.22
N GLU A 72 15.14 3.00 8.07
CA GLU A 72 15.33 1.64 7.57
C GLU A 72 14.01 1.11 6.96
N VAL A 73 14.10 0.34 5.87
CA VAL A 73 13.02 -0.50 5.32
C VAL A 73 13.42 -1.94 5.52
N VAL A 74 12.87 -2.58 6.53
CA VAL A 74 13.19 -3.94 6.92
C VAL A 74 12.25 -4.91 6.22
N THR A 75 12.80 -5.90 5.55
CA THR A 75 12.06 -7.02 4.95
C THR A 75 12.39 -8.33 5.67
N PHE A 76 11.53 -9.30 5.58
CA PHE A 76 11.71 -10.62 6.18
C PHE A 76 11.00 -11.69 5.34
N ASP A 77 11.37 -12.93 5.53
CA ASP A 77 10.68 -14.07 4.93
C ASP A 77 9.81 -14.78 5.96
N TYR A 78 8.56 -15.03 5.59
CA TYR A 78 7.71 -15.92 6.39
C TYR A 78 8.29 -17.34 6.43
N PRO A 79 8.12 -18.10 7.54
CA PRO A 79 8.77 -19.39 7.75
C PRO A 79 8.50 -20.44 6.67
N TYR A 80 7.43 -20.33 5.91
CA TYR A 80 7.13 -21.29 4.83
C TYR A 80 8.09 -21.16 3.64
N ILE A 81 8.70 -19.98 3.42
CA ILE A 81 9.68 -19.77 2.34
C ILE A 81 10.92 -20.64 2.56
N SER A 82 11.55 -20.57 3.74
CA SER A 82 12.73 -21.37 4.06
C SER A 82 12.44 -22.89 4.06
N LYS A 83 11.22 -23.25 4.43
CA LYS A 83 10.75 -24.64 4.45
C LYS A 83 10.30 -25.15 3.08
N ARG A 84 10.31 -24.29 2.03
CA ARG A 84 9.83 -24.60 0.67
C ARG A 84 8.41 -25.18 0.66
N LYS A 85 7.54 -24.68 1.57
CA LYS A 85 6.15 -25.11 1.68
C LYS A 85 5.24 -24.10 0.98
N PRO A 86 4.05 -24.52 0.53
CA PRO A 86 3.06 -23.58 0.04
C PRO A 86 2.65 -22.58 1.15
N PRO A 87 2.22 -21.37 0.78
CA PRO A 87 1.80 -20.35 1.75
C PRO A 87 0.59 -20.86 2.56
N PRO A 88 0.62 -20.74 3.88
CA PRO A 88 -0.53 -21.06 4.72
C PRO A 88 -1.60 -19.95 4.60
N LYS A 89 -2.72 -20.12 5.31
CA LYS A 89 -3.68 -19.04 5.49
C LYS A 89 -3.01 -17.86 6.21
N ALA A 90 -3.38 -16.61 5.85
CA ALA A 90 -2.78 -15.39 6.38
C ALA A 90 -2.84 -15.32 7.93
N GLU A 91 -3.92 -15.82 8.51
CA GLU A 91 -4.14 -15.86 9.96
C GLU A 91 -3.04 -16.62 10.72
N LYS A 92 -2.46 -17.66 10.10
CA LYS A 92 -1.35 -18.44 10.67
C LYS A 92 0.01 -17.74 10.62
N LEU A 93 0.07 -16.57 10.00
CA LEU A 93 1.30 -15.79 9.85
C LEU A 93 1.32 -14.56 10.79
N VAL A 94 0.20 -14.26 11.45
CA VAL A 94 0.03 -13.06 12.27
C VAL A 94 1.01 -13.05 13.43
N GLU A 95 1.08 -14.11 14.21
CA GLU A 95 1.98 -14.23 15.38
C GLU A 95 3.44 -13.96 14.98
N PHE A 96 3.95 -14.68 13.98
CA PHE A 96 5.32 -14.48 13.49
C PHE A 96 5.57 -13.04 13.01
N HIS A 97 4.61 -12.47 12.28
CA HIS A 97 4.74 -11.10 11.77
C HIS A 97 4.67 -10.06 12.91
N SER A 98 3.78 -10.27 13.88
CA SER A 98 3.65 -9.44 15.06
C SER A 98 4.95 -9.40 15.87
N ASP A 99 5.53 -10.57 16.16
CA ASP A 99 6.81 -10.69 16.89
C ASP A 99 7.95 -9.97 16.14
N PHE A 100 7.99 -10.13 14.82
CA PHE A 100 8.97 -9.43 14.00
C PHE A 100 8.79 -7.89 14.08
N VAL A 101 7.56 -7.40 13.99
CA VAL A 101 7.21 -5.97 14.10
C VAL A 101 7.61 -5.44 15.48
N LYS A 102 7.28 -6.15 16.56
CA LYS A 102 7.64 -5.76 17.95
C LYS A 102 9.16 -5.65 18.11
N LYS A 103 9.93 -6.61 17.56
CA LYS A 103 11.39 -6.56 17.56
C LYS A 103 11.92 -5.31 16.87
N ILE A 104 11.38 -4.97 15.70
CA ILE A 104 11.81 -3.77 14.96
C ILE A 104 11.36 -2.50 15.69
N ALA A 105 10.14 -2.42 16.19
CA ALA A 105 9.65 -1.27 16.96
C ALA A 105 10.53 -1.01 18.22
N SER A 106 10.96 -2.06 18.90
CA SER A 106 11.85 -1.96 20.05
C SER A 106 13.26 -1.45 19.68
N LYS A 107 13.75 -1.78 18.48
CA LYS A 107 15.03 -1.26 17.95
C LYS A 107 14.94 0.24 17.60
N TYR A 108 13.76 0.72 17.22
CA TYR A 108 13.53 2.10 16.76
C TYR A 108 12.42 2.82 17.54
N PRO A 109 12.53 2.94 18.90
CA PRO A 109 11.41 3.37 19.75
C PRO A 109 10.98 4.83 19.54
N LYS A 110 11.81 5.64 18.89
CA LYS A 110 11.55 7.08 18.63
C LYS A 110 11.05 7.36 17.22
N HIS A 111 10.95 6.33 16.37
CA HIS A 111 10.62 6.47 14.98
C HIS A 111 9.18 6.02 14.69
N PRO A 112 8.42 6.75 13.86
CA PRO A 112 7.12 6.29 13.39
C PRO A 112 7.25 4.92 12.71
N LEU A 113 6.41 3.97 13.10
CA LEU A 113 6.38 2.64 12.53
C LEU A 113 5.35 2.58 11.40
N ILE A 114 5.78 2.24 10.20
CA ILE A 114 4.90 2.05 9.04
C ILE A 114 4.92 0.57 8.64
N LEU A 115 3.75 -0.04 8.58
CA LEU A 115 3.59 -1.40 8.07
C LEU A 115 3.25 -1.35 6.58
N VAL A 116 4.08 -1.96 5.76
CA VAL A 116 3.85 -2.10 4.32
C VAL A 116 3.70 -3.58 3.98
N GLY A 117 2.75 -3.93 3.15
CA GLY A 117 2.58 -5.30 2.73
C GLY A 117 2.21 -5.44 1.26
N LYS A 118 2.80 -6.45 0.59
CA LYS A 118 2.41 -6.87 -0.75
C LYS A 118 1.41 -8.02 -0.68
N SER A 119 0.25 -7.88 -1.31
CA SER A 119 -0.72 -8.97 -1.46
C SER A 119 -1.07 -9.64 -0.11
N MET A 120 -0.76 -10.91 0.09
CA MET A 120 -0.94 -11.59 1.38
C MET A 120 -0.26 -10.84 2.53
N GLY A 121 0.94 -10.30 2.30
CA GLY A 121 1.64 -9.48 3.30
C GLY A 121 0.83 -8.26 3.73
N SER A 122 0.10 -7.58 2.81
CA SER A 122 -0.75 -6.46 3.17
C SER A 122 -1.92 -6.89 4.08
N ARG A 123 -2.49 -8.06 3.82
CA ARG A 123 -3.55 -8.62 4.64
C ARG A 123 -3.06 -8.95 6.06
N VAL A 124 -1.88 -9.58 6.17
CA VAL A 124 -1.27 -9.87 7.48
C VAL A 124 -0.88 -8.59 8.21
N SER A 125 -0.31 -7.59 7.51
CA SER A 125 -0.01 -6.27 8.09
C SER A 125 -1.24 -5.58 8.68
N CYS A 126 -2.40 -5.69 8.00
CA CYS A 126 -3.66 -5.17 8.55
C CYS A 126 -4.08 -5.91 9.83
N MET A 127 -3.96 -7.25 9.88
CA MET A 127 -4.26 -8.04 11.06
C MET A 127 -3.35 -7.68 12.24
N VAL A 128 -2.05 -7.54 11.98
CA VAL A 128 -1.05 -7.12 12.98
C VAL A 128 -1.32 -5.71 13.50
N ALA A 129 -1.72 -4.78 12.62
CA ALA A 129 -2.02 -3.41 13.02
C ALA A 129 -3.29 -3.27 13.88
N VAL A 130 -4.13 -4.30 13.97
CA VAL A 130 -5.30 -4.35 14.86
C VAL A 130 -4.89 -4.74 16.30
N GLU A 131 -3.73 -5.38 16.49
CA GLU A 131 -3.27 -5.79 17.82
C GLU A 131 -2.97 -4.56 18.72
N ASN A 132 -3.45 -4.60 19.95
CA ASN A 132 -3.38 -3.46 20.88
C ASN A 132 -1.96 -3.03 21.26
N ASP A 133 -1.00 -3.93 21.18
CA ASP A 133 0.41 -3.71 21.54
C ASP A 133 1.28 -3.28 20.36
N ILE A 134 0.73 -3.25 19.14
CA ILE A 134 1.38 -2.70 17.94
C ILE A 134 0.93 -1.26 17.71
N LYS A 135 1.87 -0.31 17.85
CA LYS A 135 1.61 1.11 17.63
C LYS A 135 2.09 1.54 16.24
N ALA A 136 1.43 1.04 15.19
CA ALA A 136 1.70 1.49 13.83
C ALA A 136 1.17 2.91 13.61
N SER A 137 1.94 3.74 12.89
CA SER A 137 1.52 5.09 12.47
C SER A 137 0.70 5.04 11.18
N ALA A 138 0.95 4.06 10.34
CA ALA A 138 0.21 3.83 9.08
C ALA A 138 0.31 2.37 8.62
N VAL A 139 -0.65 1.97 7.80
CA VAL A 139 -0.61 0.72 7.01
C VAL A 139 -0.68 1.05 5.53
N ILE A 140 0.22 0.49 4.73
CA ILE A 140 0.25 0.64 3.27
C ILE A 140 0.02 -0.72 2.63
N CYS A 141 -1.07 -0.86 1.90
CA CYS A 141 -1.47 -2.09 1.22
C CYS A 141 -1.10 -2.02 -0.27
N LEU A 142 -0.10 -2.78 -0.69
CA LEU A 142 0.31 -2.90 -2.09
C LEU A 142 -0.40 -4.10 -2.75
N GLY A 143 -1.48 -3.83 -3.48
CA GLY A 143 -2.31 -4.87 -4.08
C GLY A 143 -3.01 -5.74 -3.03
N TYR A 144 -3.93 -5.17 -2.25
CA TYR A 144 -4.68 -5.94 -1.24
C TYR A 144 -5.53 -7.03 -1.90
N PRO A 145 -5.41 -8.31 -1.50
CA PRO A 145 -6.16 -9.39 -2.15
C PRO A 145 -7.56 -9.52 -1.55
N LEU A 146 -8.45 -8.59 -1.88
CA LEU A 146 -9.79 -8.48 -1.30
C LEU A 146 -10.67 -9.69 -1.59
N LYS A 147 -10.61 -10.21 -2.84
CA LYS A 147 -11.33 -11.43 -3.19
C LYS A 147 -10.61 -12.66 -2.67
N GLY A 148 -11.31 -13.45 -1.88
CA GLY A 148 -10.89 -14.76 -1.43
C GLY A 148 -11.31 -15.89 -2.37
N THR A 149 -11.00 -17.11 -1.97
CA THR A 149 -11.51 -18.32 -2.62
C THR A 149 -13.04 -18.36 -2.54
N LYS A 150 -13.69 -18.85 -3.60
CA LYS A 150 -15.17 -18.96 -3.69
C LYS A 150 -15.89 -17.61 -3.57
N GLY A 151 -15.24 -16.49 -3.90
CA GLY A 151 -15.87 -15.17 -3.90
C GLY A 151 -16.01 -14.51 -2.52
N ALA A 152 -15.52 -15.11 -1.45
CA ALA A 152 -15.53 -14.48 -0.11
C ALA A 152 -14.74 -13.15 -0.14
N ILE A 153 -15.28 -12.14 0.54
CA ILE A 153 -14.60 -10.85 0.71
C ILE A 153 -13.77 -10.90 1.99
N ARG A 154 -12.50 -10.47 1.88
CA ARG A 154 -11.52 -10.46 2.98
C ARG A 154 -11.41 -9.06 3.58
N ASP A 155 -12.52 -8.53 4.06
CA ASP A 155 -12.62 -7.14 4.56
C ASP A 155 -12.54 -7.04 6.09
N GLU A 156 -12.70 -8.15 6.82
CA GLU A 156 -12.72 -8.15 8.28
C GLU A 156 -11.54 -7.40 8.92
N PRO A 157 -10.27 -7.63 8.58
CA PRO A 157 -9.17 -6.87 9.17
C PRO A 157 -9.23 -5.38 8.86
N LEU A 158 -9.72 -5.02 7.65
CA LEU A 158 -9.84 -3.63 7.22
C LEU A 158 -10.89 -2.87 8.05
N LEU A 159 -12.01 -3.51 8.36
CA LEU A 159 -13.10 -2.92 9.14
C LEU A 159 -12.73 -2.72 10.61
N GLN A 160 -11.74 -3.46 11.12
CA GLN A 160 -11.24 -3.35 12.49
C GLN A 160 -10.13 -2.32 12.64
N LEU A 161 -9.49 -1.88 11.54
CA LEU A 161 -8.40 -0.91 11.58
C LEU A 161 -8.84 0.43 12.18
N SER A 162 -8.02 0.95 13.08
CA SER A 162 -8.06 2.33 13.58
C SER A 162 -6.91 3.19 13.05
N VAL A 163 -5.93 2.55 12.43
CA VAL A 163 -4.71 3.17 11.91
C VAL A 163 -4.93 3.71 10.50
N PRO A 164 -4.45 4.93 10.17
CA PRO A 164 -4.50 5.46 8.81
C PRO A 164 -3.97 4.46 7.79
N THR A 165 -4.72 4.24 6.73
CA THR A 165 -4.44 3.16 5.77
C THR A 165 -4.48 3.68 4.33
N MET A 166 -3.45 3.34 3.54
CA MET A 166 -3.42 3.62 2.12
C MET A 166 -3.40 2.33 1.31
N PHE A 167 -4.21 2.30 0.26
CA PHE A 167 -4.20 1.26 -0.75
C PHE A 167 -3.49 1.78 -2.02
N VAL A 168 -2.55 1.00 -2.53
CA VAL A 168 -2.03 1.13 -3.90
C VAL A 168 -2.59 -0.04 -4.67
N GLN A 169 -3.40 0.23 -5.69
CA GLN A 169 -4.20 -0.80 -6.34
C GLN A 169 -4.21 -0.65 -7.86
N GLY A 170 -3.86 -1.72 -8.58
CA GLY A 170 -4.02 -1.77 -10.02
C GLY A 170 -5.49 -1.91 -10.43
N ASN A 171 -5.98 -1.15 -11.41
CA ASN A 171 -7.37 -1.26 -11.84
C ASN A 171 -7.65 -2.51 -12.71
N LYS A 172 -6.60 -3.24 -13.10
CA LYS A 172 -6.70 -4.55 -13.76
C LYS A 172 -6.44 -5.73 -12.81
N ASP A 173 -6.34 -5.46 -11.50
CA ASP A 173 -6.18 -6.50 -10.49
C ASP A 173 -7.49 -7.25 -10.22
N GLY A 174 -7.61 -8.47 -10.73
CA GLY A 174 -8.78 -9.33 -10.52
C GLY A 174 -9.01 -9.76 -9.07
N LEU A 175 -7.97 -9.71 -8.21
CA LEU A 175 -8.08 -10.03 -6.78
C LEU A 175 -8.66 -8.88 -5.96
N CYS A 176 -8.70 -7.67 -6.53
CA CYS A 176 -9.27 -6.49 -5.85
C CYS A 176 -9.91 -5.53 -6.85
N PRO A 177 -11.10 -5.82 -7.36
CA PRO A 177 -11.84 -4.88 -8.20
C PRO A 177 -12.09 -3.58 -7.44
N LEU A 178 -11.81 -2.43 -8.08
CA LEU A 178 -11.90 -1.11 -7.43
C LEU A 178 -13.29 -0.83 -6.82
N GLY A 179 -14.37 -1.23 -7.50
CA GLY A 179 -15.72 -1.04 -6.97
C GLY A 179 -15.97 -1.82 -5.67
N SER A 180 -15.40 -3.03 -5.55
CA SER A 180 -15.46 -3.82 -4.32
C SER A 180 -14.64 -3.18 -3.20
N LEU A 181 -13.44 -2.69 -3.52
CA LEU A 181 -12.57 -1.99 -2.57
C LEU A 181 -13.24 -0.71 -2.07
N GLU A 182 -13.84 0.08 -2.95
CA GLU A 182 -14.55 1.30 -2.58
C GLU A 182 -15.73 1.02 -1.64
N GLY A 183 -16.47 -0.07 -1.87
CA GLY A 183 -17.54 -0.51 -0.97
C GLY A 183 -17.04 -0.85 0.44
N VAL A 184 -15.85 -1.43 0.57
CA VAL A 184 -15.22 -1.71 1.86
C VAL A 184 -14.66 -0.44 2.49
N ARG A 185 -13.94 0.38 1.72
CA ARG A 185 -13.35 1.64 2.20
C ARG A 185 -14.37 2.58 2.85
N LYS A 186 -15.58 2.67 2.29
CA LYS A 186 -16.68 3.47 2.86
C LYS A 186 -17.13 2.99 4.24
N LYS A 187 -16.89 1.72 4.57
CA LYS A 187 -17.25 1.12 5.87
C LYS A 187 -16.11 1.16 6.88
N MET A 188 -14.88 1.42 6.44
CA MET A 188 -13.71 1.51 7.34
C MET A 188 -13.84 2.70 8.27
N LYS A 189 -13.54 2.49 9.56
CA LYS A 189 -13.48 3.54 10.58
C LYS A 189 -12.22 4.39 10.47
N ALA A 190 -11.10 3.76 10.07
CA ALA A 190 -9.82 4.42 9.90
C ALA A 190 -9.84 5.38 8.71
N LEU A 191 -9.09 6.49 8.83
CA LEU A 191 -8.75 7.33 7.68
C LEU A 191 -8.14 6.45 6.60
N ASN A 192 -8.69 6.50 5.40
CA ASN A 192 -8.16 5.66 4.32
C ASN A 192 -8.21 6.37 2.97
N THR A 193 -7.26 6.03 2.11
CA THR A 193 -7.17 6.53 0.74
C THR A 193 -6.74 5.42 -0.23
N VAL A 194 -6.91 5.66 -1.52
CA VAL A 194 -6.43 4.75 -2.57
C VAL A 194 -5.70 5.53 -3.64
N TYR A 195 -4.55 5.00 -4.06
CA TYR A 195 -3.88 5.37 -5.30
C TYR A 195 -4.09 4.27 -6.33
N VAL A 196 -4.63 4.62 -7.47
CA VAL A 196 -4.91 3.67 -8.56
C VAL A 196 -3.76 3.68 -9.54
N VAL A 197 -3.16 2.51 -9.76
CA VAL A 197 -2.22 2.29 -10.86
C VAL A 197 -3.03 1.94 -12.10
N GLU A 198 -3.19 2.90 -13.01
CA GLU A 198 -3.98 2.72 -14.21
C GLU A 198 -3.39 1.63 -15.11
N ASN A 199 -4.22 0.74 -15.58
CA ASN A 199 -3.87 -0.47 -16.35
C ASN A 199 -2.89 -1.43 -15.63
N GLY A 200 -2.61 -1.22 -14.35
CA GLY A 200 -1.78 -2.10 -13.53
C GLY A 200 -2.52 -3.37 -13.12
N ASP A 201 -1.81 -4.50 -13.17
CA ASP A 201 -2.26 -5.77 -12.64
C ASP A 201 -2.04 -5.87 -11.11
N HIS A 202 -2.16 -7.07 -10.55
CA HIS A 202 -1.92 -7.34 -9.13
C HIS A 202 -0.50 -6.98 -8.65
N SER A 203 0.47 -6.93 -9.54
CA SER A 203 1.86 -6.53 -9.26
C SER A 203 2.20 -5.15 -9.84
N PHE A 204 1.18 -4.39 -10.25
CA PHE A 204 1.27 -3.07 -10.85
C PHE A 204 1.97 -3.06 -12.20
N LYS A 205 2.10 -4.24 -12.85
CA LYS A 205 2.64 -4.35 -14.19
C LYS A 205 1.62 -3.80 -15.18
N ILE A 206 2.07 -2.89 -16.02
CA ILE A 206 1.29 -2.26 -17.09
C ILE A 206 1.74 -2.84 -18.44
N GLY A 207 0.79 -3.20 -19.29
CA GLY A 207 1.11 -3.71 -20.63
C GLY A 207 1.78 -2.64 -21.50
N LYS A 208 2.74 -3.05 -22.33
CA LYS A 208 3.56 -2.18 -23.19
C LYS A 208 2.74 -1.16 -23.97
N LYS A 209 1.65 -1.59 -24.61
CA LYS A 209 0.74 -0.70 -25.38
C LYS A 209 0.15 0.42 -24.51
N ASN A 210 -0.22 0.11 -23.26
CA ASN A 210 -0.78 1.10 -22.34
C ASN A 210 0.28 2.07 -21.84
N LEU A 211 1.53 1.61 -21.63
CA LEU A 211 2.66 2.48 -21.29
C LEU A 211 2.95 3.45 -22.44
N GLU A 212 3.01 2.96 -23.66
CA GLU A 212 3.22 3.78 -24.87
C GLU A 212 2.10 4.81 -25.06
N MET A 213 0.84 4.41 -24.85
CA MET A 213 -0.31 5.34 -24.93
C MET A 213 -0.30 6.39 -23.83
N ALA A 214 0.17 6.05 -22.64
CA ALA A 214 0.29 6.99 -21.52
C ALA A 214 1.56 7.86 -21.59
N GLY A 215 2.53 7.52 -22.44
CA GLY A 215 3.80 8.22 -22.57
C GLY A 215 4.69 8.10 -21.34
N ILE A 216 4.56 7.01 -20.58
CA ILE A 216 5.34 6.77 -19.35
C ILE A 216 6.02 5.39 -19.39
N THR A 217 7.02 5.21 -18.54
CA THR A 217 7.66 3.91 -18.32
C THR A 217 7.04 3.19 -17.12
N GLN A 218 7.34 1.90 -16.95
CA GLN A 218 6.93 1.12 -15.78
C GLN A 218 7.54 1.71 -14.50
N GLU A 219 8.79 2.14 -14.56
CA GLU A 219 9.50 2.74 -13.44
C GLU A 219 8.89 4.08 -13.02
N GLU A 220 8.42 4.88 -13.98
CA GLU A 220 7.70 6.13 -13.71
C GLU A 220 6.36 5.86 -13.03
N ALA A 221 5.60 4.88 -13.51
CA ALA A 221 4.35 4.48 -12.86
C ALA A 221 4.56 4.03 -11.40
N GLU A 222 5.62 3.25 -11.14
CA GLU A 222 6.00 2.83 -9.78
C GLU A 222 6.45 4.02 -8.92
N ARG A 223 7.24 4.96 -9.47
CA ARG A 223 7.63 6.18 -8.77
C ARG A 223 6.44 7.06 -8.39
N LEU A 224 5.48 7.22 -9.28
CA LEU A 224 4.26 7.98 -8.98
C LEU A 224 3.46 7.33 -7.84
N ALA A 225 3.36 6.00 -7.83
CA ALA A 225 2.70 5.28 -6.74
C ALA A 225 3.42 5.48 -5.40
N VAL A 226 4.74 5.40 -5.38
CA VAL A 226 5.55 5.61 -4.17
C VAL A 226 5.51 7.08 -3.72
N GLN A 227 5.48 8.03 -4.64
CA GLN A 227 5.30 9.46 -4.34
C GLN A 227 3.94 9.72 -3.68
N ALA A 228 2.88 9.05 -4.13
CA ALA A 228 1.57 9.13 -3.49
C ALA A 228 1.60 8.57 -2.05
N ILE A 229 2.36 7.48 -1.82
CA ILE A 229 2.60 6.95 -0.46
C ILE A 229 3.31 7.99 0.41
N ALA A 230 4.36 8.63 -0.10
CA ALA A 230 5.11 9.65 0.64
C ALA A 230 4.23 10.86 1.00
N THR A 231 3.38 11.29 0.06
CA THR A 231 2.41 12.35 0.30
C THR A 231 1.42 11.98 1.40
N PHE A 232 0.85 10.76 1.35
CA PHE A 232 -0.05 10.27 2.39
C PHE A 232 0.63 10.22 3.76
N VAL A 233 1.83 9.64 3.87
CA VAL A 233 2.58 9.57 5.13
C VAL A 233 2.87 10.97 5.69
N SER A 234 3.26 11.91 4.83
CA SER A 234 3.48 13.32 5.24
C SER A 234 2.21 13.99 5.79
N GLN A 235 1.04 13.68 5.25
CA GLN A 235 -0.24 14.26 5.67
C GLN A 235 -0.70 13.74 7.04
N ILE A 236 -0.46 12.48 7.36
CA ILE A 236 -0.84 11.88 8.65
C ILE A 236 0.15 12.18 9.76
N SER A 237 1.35 12.67 9.44
CA SER A 237 2.39 13.04 10.40
C SER A 237 2.26 14.49 10.91
N LYS A 238 1.31 15.24 10.39
CA LYS A 238 0.97 16.61 10.82
C LYS A 238 -0.09 16.61 11.91
#